data_9db01085bd2df0f6a0a104afefe07032
#
_entry.id   9db01085bd2df0f6a0a104afefe07032
#
_cell.length_a   1.000
_cell.length_b   1.000
_cell.length_c   1.000
_cell.angle_alpha   90.00
_cell.angle_beta   90.00
_cell.angle_gamma   90.00
#
_symmetry.space_group_name_H-M   'P 1'
#
loop_
_entity.id
_entity.type
_entity.pdbx_description
1 polymer ?
#
loop_
_entity_poly.entity_id
_entity_poly.type
_entity_poly.pdbx_seq_one_letter_code
_entity_poly.pdbx_strand_id
1 'polypeptide(L)'
;MAVLLSWTVLQGAEKVPAKPTPRDKCPVCGMFVHKYPDYLAQISFKDGSIAFFDGSKDMFKYYFNLSKYNPAKKTSDIDFIFVTDYYSLTSIDGMKAFYVLGSDAYGPMGRELIPFEKETEAREFLKDHKGKSILRFRDITYSIVKGLD
;
A
#
# COMPACT_ATOMS: atom_id res chain seq x y z
N MET A 1 -12.71 -47.59 22.67
CA MET A 1 -11.54 -46.83 22.28
C MET A 1 -12.03 -45.64 21.46
N ALA A 2 -12.00 -44.42 22.05
CA ALA A 2 -12.40 -43.20 21.38
C ALA A 2 -11.16 -42.51 20.84
N VAL A 3 -11.07 -42.36 19.52
CA VAL A 3 -9.99 -41.63 18.86
C VAL A 3 -10.36 -40.16 18.84
N LEU A 4 -9.72 -39.34 19.68
CA LEU A 4 -9.83 -37.88 19.65
C LEU A 4 -8.98 -37.37 18.49
N LEU A 5 -9.60 -36.96 17.39
CA LEU A 5 -8.98 -36.21 16.31
C LEU A 5 -8.73 -34.78 16.80
N SER A 6 -7.50 -34.48 17.17
CA SER A 6 -7.03 -33.11 17.44
C SER A 6 -6.97 -32.33 16.11
N TRP A 7 -7.87 -31.42 15.92
CA TRP A 7 -7.79 -30.45 14.83
C TRP A 7 -6.81 -29.35 15.24
N THR A 8 -5.59 -29.43 14.72
CA THR A 8 -4.63 -28.32 14.80
C THR A 8 -5.11 -27.23 13.83
N VAL A 9 -5.70 -26.19 14.40
CA VAL A 9 -5.97 -24.94 13.65
C VAL A 9 -4.60 -24.30 13.39
N LEU A 10 -4.15 -24.35 12.14
CA LEU A 10 -2.97 -23.60 11.69
C LEU A 10 -3.36 -22.12 11.69
N GLN A 11 -3.14 -21.42 12.80
CA GLN A 11 -3.23 -19.96 12.84
C GLN A 11 -2.07 -19.42 12.01
N GLY A 12 -2.38 -18.96 10.79
CA GLY A 12 -1.46 -18.18 10.00
C GLY A 12 -1.06 -16.94 10.81
N ALA A 13 0.24 -16.71 10.99
CA ALA A 13 0.75 -15.54 11.70
C ALA A 13 0.18 -14.27 11.04
N GLU A 14 -0.50 -13.42 11.83
CA GLU A 14 -1.03 -12.15 11.38
C GLU A 14 0.14 -11.26 10.96
N LYS A 15 0.10 -10.74 9.73
CA LYS A 15 1.16 -9.86 9.22
C LYS A 15 1.01 -8.49 9.88
N VAL A 16 2.07 -8.00 10.50
CA VAL A 16 2.10 -6.73 11.22
C VAL A 16 2.95 -5.74 10.42
N PRO A 17 2.45 -4.52 10.17
CA PRO A 17 3.23 -3.50 9.50
C PRO A 17 4.41 -3.06 10.35
N ALA A 18 5.56 -2.85 9.71
CA ALA A 18 6.73 -2.29 10.35
C ALA A 18 6.62 -0.76 10.49
N LYS A 19 7.27 -0.21 11.51
CA LYS A 19 7.40 1.24 11.66
C LYS A 19 8.70 1.71 11.04
N PRO A 20 8.67 2.73 10.15
CA PRO A 20 9.90 3.30 9.62
C PRO A 20 10.69 4.05 10.69
N THR A 21 12.01 4.02 10.57
CA THR A 21 12.91 4.83 11.37
C THR A 21 13.06 6.23 10.76
N PRO A 22 13.61 7.22 11.51
CA PRO A 22 13.90 8.55 10.95
C PRO A 22 14.87 8.55 9.75
N ARG A 23 15.58 7.45 9.49
CA ARG A 23 16.54 7.30 8.39
C ARG A 23 15.93 6.70 7.13
N ASP A 24 14.76 6.10 7.23
CA ASP A 24 14.13 5.44 6.09
C ASP A 24 13.62 6.44 5.07
N LYS A 25 14.05 6.24 3.83
CA LYS A 25 13.68 7.08 2.68
C LYS A 25 12.85 6.29 1.70
N CYS A 26 11.90 6.96 1.06
CA CYS A 26 11.20 6.44 -0.10
C CYS A 26 12.22 6.17 -1.23
N PRO A 27 12.30 4.94 -1.76
CA PRO A 27 13.26 4.61 -2.81
C PRO A 27 12.93 5.26 -4.17
N VAL A 28 11.74 5.85 -4.31
CA VAL A 28 11.28 6.50 -5.55
C VAL A 28 11.60 7.98 -5.54
N CYS A 29 11.20 8.71 -4.49
CA CYS A 29 11.34 10.18 -4.41
C CYS A 29 12.42 10.66 -3.44
N GLY A 30 12.96 9.80 -2.57
CA GLY A 30 14.02 10.12 -1.62
C GLY A 30 13.55 10.85 -0.35
N MET A 31 12.25 11.08 -0.16
CA MET A 31 11.72 11.73 1.04
C MET A 31 11.82 10.81 2.27
N PHE A 32 12.02 11.40 3.44
CA PHE A 32 12.00 10.68 4.72
C PHE A 32 10.56 10.32 5.08
N VAL A 33 10.24 9.05 5.01
CA VAL A 33 8.85 8.56 5.09
C VAL A 33 8.22 8.75 6.47
N HIS A 34 9.02 8.77 7.55
CA HIS A 34 8.52 8.98 8.91
C HIS A 34 7.84 10.35 9.12
N LYS A 35 8.06 11.30 8.21
CA LYS A 35 7.42 12.62 8.22
C LYS A 35 5.99 12.60 7.69
N TYR A 36 5.58 11.50 7.06
CA TYR A 36 4.29 11.37 6.39
C TYR A 36 3.54 10.11 6.83
N PRO A 37 3.30 9.93 8.15
CA PRO A 37 2.70 8.71 8.68
C PRO A 37 1.30 8.43 8.12
N ASP A 38 0.54 9.48 7.80
CA ASP A 38 -0.83 9.38 7.29
C ASP A 38 -0.90 8.84 5.85
N TYR A 39 0.22 8.85 5.13
CA TYR A 39 0.34 8.34 3.76
C TYR A 39 1.28 7.13 3.64
N LEU A 40 1.80 6.65 4.75
CA LEU A 40 2.78 5.57 4.76
C LEU A 40 2.27 4.34 3.99
N ALA A 41 3.07 3.89 3.05
CA ALA A 41 2.90 2.60 2.39
C ALA A 41 4.17 1.78 2.52
N GLN A 42 4.06 0.45 2.47
CA GLN A 42 5.22 -0.43 2.56
C GLN A 42 5.02 -1.72 1.78
N ILE A 43 6.11 -2.22 1.23
CA ILE A 43 6.22 -3.55 0.62
C ILE A 43 7.20 -4.35 1.44
N SER A 44 6.75 -5.45 2.03
CA SER A 44 7.62 -6.42 2.69
C SER A 44 7.91 -7.59 1.75
N PHE A 45 9.15 -8.06 1.79
CA PHE A 45 9.61 -9.18 0.99
C PHE A 45 9.80 -10.43 1.85
N LYS A 46 9.76 -11.61 1.22
CA LYS A 46 9.88 -12.91 1.87
C LYS A 46 11.21 -13.10 2.63
N ASP A 47 12.24 -12.37 2.26
CA ASP A 47 13.54 -12.37 2.95
C ASP A 47 13.57 -11.45 4.18
N GLY A 48 12.46 -10.80 4.52
CA GLY A 48 12.32 -9.89 5.65
C GLY A 48 12.71 -8.44 5.38
N SER A 49 13.22 -8.12 4.17
CA SER A 49 13.49 -6.73 3.79
C SER A 49 12.19 -5.97 3.54
N ILE A 50 12.20 -4.66 3.78
CA ILE A 50 11.03 -3.79 3.65
C ILE A 50 11.43 -2.52 2.90
N ALA A 51 10.57 -2.11 1.95
CA ALA A 51 10.63 -0.80 1.32
C ALA A 51 9.47 0.06 1.83
N PHE A 52 9.77 1.27 2.27
CA PHE A 52 8.79 2.25 2.75
C PHE A 52 8.59 3.37 1.74
N PHE A 53 7.37 3.88 1.67
CA PHE A 53 6.97 4.93 0.73
C PHE A 53 6.14 6.00 1.45
N ASP A 54 6.25 7.23 1.00
CA ASP A 54 5.48 8.37 1.48
C ASP A 54 4.11 8.54 0.81
N GLY A 55 3.67 7.52 0.07
CA GLY A 55 2.35 7.44 -0.54
C GLY A 55 2.17 6.20 -1.42
N SER A 56 0.92 5.88 -1.70
CA SER A 56 0.55 4.74 -2.55
C SER A 56 1.07 4.91 -3.98
N LYS A 57 1.09 6.13 -4.53
CA LYS A 57 1.61 6.41 -5.87
C LYS A 57 3.05 5.92 -6.03
N ASP A 58 3.94 6.31 -5.13
CA ASP A 58 5.33 5.92 -5.18
C ASP A 58 5.52 4.42 -4.92
N MET A 59 4.70 3.83 -4.04
CA MET A 59 4.66 2.39 -3.85
C MET A 59 4.33 1.65 -5.17
N PHE A 60 3.32 2.10 -5.91
CA PHE A 60 2.98 1.51 -7.21
C PHE A 60 4.04 1.76 -8.28
N LYS A 61 4.68 2.93 -8.30
CA LYS A 61 5.84 3.19 -9.19
C LYS A 61 6.95 2.17 -8.96
N TYR A 62 7.27 1.92 -7.71
CA TYR A 62 8.26 0.92 -7.31
C TYR A 62 7.82 -0.50 -7.70
N TYR A 63 6.58 -0.86 -7.39
CA TYR A 63 6.00 -2.17 -7.72
C TYR A 63 6.09 -2.50 -9.22
N PHE A 64 5.75 -1.54 -10.07
CA PHE A 64 5.81 -1.74 -11.52
C PHE A 64 7.23 -1.63 -12.12
N ASN A 65 8.19 -1.13 -11.37
CA ASN A 65 9.57 -0.90 -11.85
C ASN A 65 10.62 -1.47 -10.90
N LEU A 66 10.39 -2.67 -10.38
CA LEU A 66 11.35 -3.35 -9.49
C LEU A 66 12.74 -3.46 -10.09
N SER A 67 12.84 -3.74 -11.39
CA SER A 67 14.13 -3.81 -12.09
C SER A 67 14.95 -2.51 -12.00
N LYS A 68 14.27 -1.37 -11.91
CA LYS A 68 14.91 -0.05 -11.76
C LYS A 68 15.28 0.25 -10.31
N TYR A 69 14.35 0.02 -9.38
CA TYR A 69 14.48 0.46 -7.98
C TYR A 69 15.12 -0.60 -7.07
N ASN A 70 14.92 -1.87 -7.38
CA ASN A 70 15.46 -2.99 -6.61
C ASN A 70 15.67 -4.21 -7.52
N PRO A 71 16.72 -4.22 -8.35
CA PRO A 71 16.92 -5.26 -9.38
C PRO A 71 17.14 -6.67 -8.80
N ALA A 72 17.46 -6.78 -7.50
CA ALA A 72 17.58 -8.08 -6.82
C ALA A 72 16.22 -8.73 -6.49
N LYS A 73 15.10 -8.01 -6.66
CA LYS A 73 13.75 -8.46 -6.30
C LYS A 73 12.85 -8.61 -7.53
N LYS A 74 11.91 -9.55 -7.38
CA LYS A 74 10.78 -9.75 -8.32
C LYS A 74 9.46 -9.61 -7.56
N THR A 75 8.37 -9.42 -8.27
CA THR A 75 7.03 -9.36 -7.66
C THR A 75 6.68 -10.64 -6.90
N SER A 76 7.20 -11.80 -7.33
CA SER A 76 7.05 -13.08 -6.62
C SER A 76 7.76 -13.15 -5.26
N ASP A 77 8.70 -12.22 -4.99
CA ASP A 77 9.39 -12.12 -3.70
C ASP A 77 8.63 -11.29 -2.68
N ILE A 78 7.57 -10.60 -3.11
CA ILE A 78 6.71 -9.80 -2.23
C ILE A 78 5.93 -10.74 -1.31
N ASP A 79 6.01 -10.47 -0.01
CA ASP A 79 5.26 -11.17 1.02
C ASP A 79 3.94 -10.45 1.33
N PHE A 80 4.00 -9.14 1.56
CA PHE A 80 2.83 -8.34 1.91
C PHE A 80 2.98 -6.88 1.48
N ILE A 81 1.84 -6.21 1.26
CA ILE A 81 1.75 -4.78 0.96
C ILE A 81 0.80 -4.14 1.97
N PHE A 82 1.27 -3.11 2.67
CA PHE A 82 0.45 -2.27 3.53
C PHE A 82 0.33 -0.87 2.96
N VAL A 83 -0.85 -0.28 3.12
CA VAL A 83 -1.12 1.14 2.88
C VAL A 83 -1.87 1.71 4.08
N THR A 84 -1.91 3.02 4.22
CA THR A 84 -2.64 3.68 5.31
C THR A 84 -4.03 4.08 4.83
N ASP A 85 -5.06 3.59 5.50
CA ASP A 85 -6.45 4.01 5.26
C ASP A 85 -6.60 5.50 5.55
N TYR A 86 -7.22 6.23 4.63
CA TYR A 86 -7.27 7.69 4.69
C TYR A 86 -8.09 8.23 5.87
N TYR A 87 -9.20 7.57 6.24
CA TYR A 87 -10.03 8.03 7.34
C TYR A 87 -9.60 7.51 8.71
N SER A 88 -9.30 6.22 8.80
CA SER A 88 -8.92 5.61 10.08
C SER A 88 -7.46 5.83 10.47
N LEU A 89 -6.60 6.18 9.51
CA LEU A 89 -5.15 6.29 9.66
C LEU A 89 -4.49 4.99 10.16
N THR A 90 -5.12 3.85 9.88
CA THR A 90 -4.60 2.52 10.21
C THR A 90 -3.97 1.87 8.99
N SER A 91 -2.98 1.00 9.22
CA SER A 91 -2.42 0.15 8.16
C SER A 91 -3.40 -0.92 7.75
N ILE A 92 -3.63 -1.04 6.45
CA ILE A 92 -4.54 -2.00 5.84
C ILE A 92 -3.84 -2.80 4.75
N ASP A 93 -4.43 -3.94 4.36
CA ASP A 93 -3.94 -4.77 3.25
C ASP A 93 -4.05 -4.02 1.92
N GLY A 94 -2.93 -3.61 1.37
CA GLY A 94 -2.87 -2.85 0.11
C GLY A 94 -3.40 -3.61 -1.10
N MET A 95 -3.35 -4.95 -1.10
CA MET A 95 -3.88 -5.76 -2.19
C MET A 95 -5.42 -5.86 -2.16
N LYS A 96 -6.02 -5.62 -0.99
CA LYS A 96 -7.47 -5.66 -0.79
C LYS A 96 -8.10 -4.28 -0.71
N ALA A 97 -7.32 -3.22 -0.59
CA ALA A 97 -7.80 -1.85 -0.47
C ALA A 97 -8.56 -1.37 -1.72
N PHE A 98 -9.38 -0.36 -1.50
CA PHE A 98 -10.03 0.45 -2.55
C PHE A 98 -9.24 1.74 -2.70
N TYR A 99 -8.90 2.11 -3.93
CA TYR A 99 -8.10 3.29 -4.23
C TYR A 99 -8.92 4.31 -5.01
N VAL A 100 -9.07 5.52 -4.47
CA VAL A 100 -9.74 6.62 -5.18
C VAL A 100 -8.73 7.35 -6.03
N LEU A 101 -9.04 7.44 -7.33
CA LEU A 101 -8.26 8.15 -8.35
C LEU A 101 -8.89 9.51 -8.67
N GLY A 102 -8.06 10.53 -8.83
CA GLY A 102 -8.45 11.81 -9.40
C GLY A 102 -9.20 12.74 -8.46
N SER A 103 -9.07 12.54 -7.15
CA SER A 103 -9.61 13.42 -6.13
C SER A 103 -8.84 14.75 -6.02
N ASP A 104 -9.41 15.72 -5.32
CA ASP A 104 -8.77 16.99 -4.96
C ASP A 104 -7.91 16.91 -3.69
N ALA A 105 -7.81 15.73 -3.08
CA ALA A 105 -6.89 15.46 -1.99
C ALA A 105 -5.50 15.10 -2.54
N TYR A 106 -4.48 15.78 -2.02
CA TYR A 106 -3.08 15.58 -2.43
C TYR A 106 -2.29 14.89 -1.33
N GLY A 107 -1.40 13.99 -1.73
CA GLY A 107 -0.38 13.43 -0.86
C GLY A 107 0.90 14.26 -0.83
N PRO A 108 1.95 13.76 -0.15
CA PRO A 108 3.25 14.45 -0.06
C PRO A 108 3.88 14.78 -1.42
N MET A 109 3.64 13.95 -2.43
CA MET A 109 4.15 14.11 -3.79
C MET A 109 3.08 14.55 -4.80
N GLY A 110 2.06 15.31 -4.36
CA GLY A 110 0.98 15.82 -5.21
C GLY A 110 -0.18 14.85 -5.36
N ARG A 111 -0.64 14.62 -6.59
CA ARG A 111 -1.76 13.71 -6.86
C ARG A 111 -1.46 12.30 -6.36
N GLU A 112 -2.48 11.65 -5.81
CA GLU A 112 -2.31 10.37 -5.12
C GLU A 112 -3.43 9.38 -5.46
N LEU A 113 -3.17 8.11 -5.19
CA LEU A 113 -4.16 7.05 -5.09
C LEU A 113 -4.54 6.91 -3.61
N ILE A 114 -5.71 7.37 -3.24
CA ILE A 114 -6.14 7.44 -1.83
C ILE A 114 -6.76 6.12 -1.41
N PRO A 115 -6.15 5.39 -0.44
CA PRO A 115 -6.59 4.05 -0.07
C PRO A 115 -7.65 4.07 1.04
N PHE A 116 -8.57 3.09 0.94
CA PHE A 116 -9.61 2.82 1.92
C PHE A 116 -9.77 1.31 2.14
N GLU A 117 -10.05 0.92 3.37
CA GLU A 117 -10.39 -0.47 3.69
C GLU A 117 -11.80 -0.80 3.22
N LYS A 118 -12.74 0.14 3.36
CA LYS A 118 -14.16 -0.05 3.05
C LYS A 118 -14.56 0.65 1.77
N GLU A 119 -15.29 -0.07 0.93
CA GLU A 119 -15.82 0.49 -0.32
C GLU A 119 -16.78 1.66 -0.07
N THR A 120 -17.58 1.59 0.99
CA THR A 120 -18.52 2.65 1.37
C THR A 120 -17.81 3.98 1.66
N GLU A 121 -16.68 3.92 2.38
CA GLU A 121 -15.86 5.10 2.67
C GLU A 121 -15.17 5.64 1.41
N ALA A 122 -14.69 4.76 0.53
CA ALA A 122 -14.13 5.16 -0.76
C ALA A 122 -15.17 5.86 -1.65
N ARG A 123 -16.42 5.41 -1.65
CA ARG A 123 -17.52 6.03 -2.41
C ARG A 123 -17.91 7.40 -1.85
N GLU A 124 -17.97 7.54 -0.54
CA GLU A 124 -18.23 8.80 0.14
C GLU A 124 -17.13 9.82 -0.19
N PHE A 125 -15.87 9.41 0.00
CA PHE A 125 -14.71 10.23 -0.33
C PHE A 125 -14.69 10.66 -1.81
N LEU A 126 -14.96 9.72 -2.73
CA LEU A 126 -15.01 10.00 -4.17
C LEU A 126 -16.01 11.13 -4.48
N LYS A 127 -17.18 11.10 -3.84
CA LYS A 127 -18.22 12.13 -4.00
C LYS A 127 -17.76 13.46 -3.42
N ASP A 128 -17.26 13.46 -2.18
CA ASP A 128 -16.93 14.67 -1.43
C ASP A 128 -15.67 15.37 -1.97
N HIS A 129 -14.74 14.61 -2.53
CA HIS A 129 -13.45 15.08 -3.04
C HIS A 129 -13.34 15.05 -4.57
N LYS A 130 -14.46 15.02 -5.27
CA LYS A 130 -14.53 15.10 -6.75
C LYS A 130 -13.69 14.00 -7.43
N GLY A 131 -13.59 12.83 -6.80
CA GLY A 131 -12.86 11.68 -7.35
C GLY A 131 -13.44 11.21 -8.68
N LYS A 132 -12.59 10.61 -9.52
CA LYS A 132 -13.00 10.13 -10.85
C LYS A 132 -13.44 8.67 -10.83
N SER A 133 -12.71 7.82 -10.11
CA SER A 133 -12.98 6.39 -10.05
C SER A 133 -12.43 5.74 -8.79
N ILE A 134 -12.97 4.56 -8.46
CA ILE A 134 -12.45 3.65 -7.43
C ILE A 134 -11.84 2.46 -8.15
N LEU A 135 -10.59 2.16 -7.83
CA LEU A 135 -9.82 1.07 -8.40
C LEU A 135 -9.47 0.04 -7.33
N ARG A 136 -9.40 -1.22 -7.73
CA ARG A 136 -8.77 -2.27 -6.93
C ARG A 136 -7.30 -2.38 -7.32
N PHE A 137 -6.48 -3.01 -6.49
CA PHE A 137 -5.06 -3.20 -6.77
C PHE A 137 -4.80 -3.72 -8.19
N ARG A 138 -5.55 -4.73 -8.64
CA ARG A 138 -5.44 -5.34 -9.97
C ARG A 138 -5.79 -4.42 -11.14
N ASP A 139 -6.57 -3.37 -10.88
CA ASP A 139 -7.02 -2.43 -11.92
C ASP A 139 -6.03 -1.28 -12.12
N ILE A 140 -5.09 -1.12 -11.20
CA ILE A 140 -4.06 -0.08 -11.27
C ILE A 140 -2.97 -0.53 -12.21
N THR A 141 -2.64 0.32 -13.18
CA THR A 141 -1.58 0.10 -14.17
C THR A 141 -0.48 1.14 -14.03
N TYR A 142 0.69 0.85 -14.58
CA TYR A 142 1.79 1.82 -14.61
C TYR A 142 1.39 3.12 -15.33
N SER A 143 0.59 3.03 -16.40
CA SER A 143 0.08 4.21 -17.13
C SER A 143 -0.77 5.11 -16.23
N ILE A 144 -1.66 4.53 -15.40
CA ILE A 144 -2.46 5.29 -14.42
C ILE A 144 -1.55 6.01 -13.44
N VAL A 145 -0.59 5.30 -12.86
CA VAL A 145 0.34 5.85 -11.86
C VAL A 145 1.19 6.97 -12.43
N LYS A 146 1.70 6.78 -13.65
CA LYS A 146 2.48 7.79 -14.38
C LYS A 146 1.65 9.05 -14.68
N GLY A 147 0.37 8.91 -14.92
CA GLY A 147 -0.54 10.03 -15.17
C GLY A 147 -0.82 10.91 -13.94
N LEU A 148 -0.34 10.50 -12.75
CA LEU A 148 -0.44 11.29 -11.51
C LEU A 148 0.74 12.24 -11.27
N ASP A 149 1.76 12.22 -12.12
CA ASP A 149 2.94 13.10 -12.02
C ASP A 149 2.65 14.51 -12.51
#